data_9d279f62bf46205856689692459e5fd6
#
_entry.id   9d279f62bf46205856689692459e5fd6
#
_cell.length_a   1.000
_cell.length_b   1.000
_cell.length_c   1.000
_cell.angle_alpha   90.00
_cell.angle_beta   90.00
_cell.angle_gamma   90.00
#
_symmetry.space_group_name_H-M   'P 1'
#
loop_
_entity.id
_entity.type
_entity.pdbx_description
1 polymer ?
#
loop_
_entity_poly.entity_id
_entity_poly.type
_entity_poly.pdbx_seq_one_letter_code
_entity_poly.pdbx_strand_id
1 'polypeptide(L)'
;MNYTLRPYQEECKKVGLAVLRDSKGRKEVAILPTAWGKAVVIAFMAKELTDGRVLVLQPNIDLLNQRIEKLESIGAKYSVYSASANRKETEENLIYATPKSITYKVFKDLNIKYVIVDECDFSSKPDSEMVKLLNKLNIKSCLGLTASPFYLENTVDGAVTRMMHKVKKSFFTDICFVTQISELVDNG
;
A
#
# COMPACT_ATOMS: atom_id res chain seq x y z
N MET A 1 0.73 3.09 24.40
CA MET A 1 -0.58 3.77 24.25
C MET A 1 -1.56 2.85 23.54
N ASN A 2 -2.77 2.68 24.05
CA ASN A 2 -3.85 2.00 23.33
C ASN A 2 -4.37 2.96 22.25
N TYR A 3 -3.90 2.84 21.03
CA TYR A 3 -4.42 3.61 19.92
C TYR A 3 -5.75 2.98 19.46
N THR A 4 -6.77 3.80 19.30
CA THR A 4 -8.08 3.38 18.78
C THR A 4 -8.28 4.00 17.41
N LEU A 5 -8.71 3.21 16.44
CA LEU A 5 -9.05 3.71 15.11
C LEU A 5 -10.29 4.62 15.19
N ARG A 6 -10.27 5.69 14.42
CA ARG A 6 -11.46 6.52 14.20
C ARG A 6 -12.48 5.75 13.33
N PRO A 7 -13.78 6.07 13.39
CA PRO A 7 -14.81 5.34 12.66
C PRO A 7 -14.50 5.14 11.17
N TYR A 8 -14.07 6.18 10.47
CA TYR A 8 -13.70 6.12 9.05
C TYR A 8 -12.44 5.27 8.79
N GLN A 9 -11.51 5.20 9.74
CA GLN A 9 -10.33 4.33 9.66
C GLN A 9 -10.73 2.86 9.86
N GLU A 10 -11.67 2.59 10.75
CA GLU A 10 -12.18 1.24 10.97
C GLU A 10 -12.94 0.73 9.74
N GLU A 11 -13.70 1.58 9.07
CA GLU A 11 -14.39 1.24 7.82
C GLU A 11 -13.39 0.93 6.70
N CYS A 12 -12.40 1.79 6.50
CA CYS A 12 -11.32 1.55 5.53
C CYS A 12 -10.57 0.24 5.83
N LYS A 13 -10.29 -0.04 7.10
CA LYS A 13 -9.67 -1.31 7.52
C LYS A 13 -10.52 -2.51 7.09
N LYS A 14 -11.83 -2.48 7.34
CA LYS A 14 -12.75 -3.56 6.94
C LYS A 14 -12.76 -3.78 5.44
N VAL A 15 -12.87 -2.72 4.66
CA VAL A 15 -12.85 -2.79 3.19
C VAL A 15 -11.49 -3.29 2.69
N GLY A 16 -10.39 -2.76 3.22
CA GLY A 16 -9.04 -3.18 2.85
C GLY A 16 -8.77 -4.66 3.14
N LEU A 17 -9.22 -5.15 4.30
CA LEU A 17 -9.14 -6.58 4.64
C LEU A 17 -9.95 -7.44 3.69
N ALA A 18 -11.15 -6.99 3.26
CA ALA A 18 -11.96 -7.71 2.28
C ALA A 18 -11.26 -7.83 0.93
N VAL A 19 -10.58 -6.76 0.48
CA VAL A 19 -9.77 -6.78 -0.75
C VAL A 19 -8.60 -7.75 -0.60
N LEU A 20 -7.84 -7.65 0.48
CA LEU A 20 -6.62 -8.45 0.69
C LEU A 20 -6.92 -9.94 0.87
N ARG A 21 -8.03 -10.31 1.50
CA ARG A 21 -8.45 -11.70 1.74
C ARG A 21 -9.19 -12.35 0.56
N ASP A 22 -9.47 -11.60 -0.50
CA ASP A 22 -10.21 -12.15 -1.64
C ASP A 22 -9.38 -13.21 -2.38
N SER A 23 -9.86 -14.45 -2.39
CA SER A 23 -9.18 -15.59 -3.02
C SER A 23 -9.22 -15.55 -4.55
N LYS A 24 -10.17 -14.82 -5.14
CA LYS A 24 -10.29 -14.66 -6.60
C LYS A 24 -9.31 -13.62 -7.14
N GLY A 25 -8.78 -12.79 -6.27
CA GLY A 25 -7.79 -11.77 -6.60
C GLY A 25 -8.43 -10.43 -6.94
N ARG A 26 -8.31 -9.47 -6.00
CA ARG A 26 -8.73 -8.07 -6.17
C ARG A 26 -7.51 -7.15 -6.09
N LYS A 27 -7.44 -6.21 -7.00
CA LYS A 27 -6.39 -5.19 -7.02
C LYS A 27 -7.06 -3.83 -7.07
N GLU A 28 -7.29 -3.24 -5.90
CA GLU A 28 -8.14 -2.07 -5.75
C GLU A 28 -7.46 -0.97 -4.96
N VAL A 29 -7.94 0.26 -5.14
CA VAL A 29 -7.36 1.46 -4.55
C VAL A 29 -8.31 2.05 -3.51
N ALA A 30 -7.78 2.40 -2.34
CA ALA A 30 -8.43 3.29 -1.39
C ALA A 30 -7.89 4.71 -1.55
N ILE A 31 -8.77 5.68 -1.75
CA ILE A 31 -8.44 7.09 -1.91
C ILE A 31 -8.54 7.74 -0.53
N LEU A 32 -7.41 8.12 0.02
CA LEU A 32 -7.25 8.61 1.39
C LEU A 32 -6.46 9.91 1.40
N PRO A 33 -6.98 11.01 1.96
CA PRO A 33 -6.26 12.28 2.03
C PRO A 33 -4.90 12.18 2.72
N THR A 34 -4.08 13.20 2.51
CA THR A 34 -2.82 13.37 3.26
C THR A 34 -3.12 13.50 4.74
N ALA A 35 -2.24 13.02 5.61
CA ALA A 35 -2.38 13.00 7.06
C ALA A 35 -3.55 12.15 7.63
N TRP A 36 -4.26 11.40 6.80
CA TRP A 36 -5.39 10.54 7.18
C TRP A 36 -5.04 9.44 8.21
N GLY A 37 -3.76 9.14 8.39
CA GLY A 37 -3.30 8.10 9.30
C GLY A 37 -3.13 6.72 8.64
N LYS A 38 -2.80 6.67 7.36
CA LYS A 38 -2.59 5.43 6.58
C LYS A 38 -1.73 4.39 7.33
N ALA A 39 -0.60 4.80 7.91
CA ALA A 39 0.32 3.89 8.61
C ALA A 39 -0.35 3.15 9.79
N VAL A 40 -1.25 3.82 10.51
CA VAL A 40 -1.97 3.20 11.63
C VAL A 40 -2.92 2.13 11.13
N VAL A 41 -3.70 2.43 10.11
CA VAL A 41 -4.65 1.46 9.53
C VAL A 41 -3.93 0.26 8.93
N ILE A 42 -2.80 0.46 8.26
CA ILE A 42 -1.93 -0.62 7.77
C ILE A 42 -1.48 -1.53 8.93
N ALA A 43 -1.00 -0.94 10.03
CA ALA A 43 -0.57 -1.71 11.19
C ALA A 43 -1.72 -2.53 11.83
N PHE A 44 -2.92 -1.97 11.88
CA PHE A 44 -4.10 -2.69 12.37
C PHE A 44 -4.54 -3.81 11.42
N MET A 45 -4.50 -3.59 10.10
CA MET A 45 -4.72 -4.66 9.12
C MET A 45 -3.71 -5.79 9.29
N ALA A 46 -2.41 -5.47 9.43
CA ALA A 46 -1.36 -6.46 9.60
C ALA A 46 -1.53 -7.32 10.86
N LYS A 47 -2.08 -6.78 11.95
CA LYS A 47 -2.42 -7.55 13.16
C LYS A 47 -3.49 -8.61 12.93
N GLU A 48 -4.39 -8.40 11.97
CA GLU A 48 -5.47 -9.33 11.64
C GLU A 48 -5.09 -10.34 10.54
N LEU A 49 -4.01 -10.08 9.80
CA LEU A 49 -3.50 -10.90 8.70
C LEU A 49 -2.36 -11.78 9.21
N THR A 50 -2.69 -12.89 9.90
CA THR A 50 -1.73 -13.73 10.61
C THR A 50 -1.32 -15.01 9.86
N ASP A 51 -1.99 -15.32 8.75
CA ASP A 51 -1.77 -16.52 7.95
C ASP A 51 -0.79 -16.33 6.78
N GLY A 52 -0.10 -15.22 6.75
CA GLY A 52 0.93 -14.86 5.80
C GLY A 52 1.44 -13.45 6.04
N ARG A 53 2.60 -13.11 5.47
CA ARG A 53 3.22 -11.80 5.69
C ARG A 53 2.57 -10.70 4.85
N VAL A 54 2.55 -9.51 5.42
CA VAL A 54 2.08 -8.27 4.81
C VAL A 54 3.28 -7.47 4.32
N LEU A 55 3.40 -7.31 3.02
CA LEU A 55 4.41 -6.45 2.38
C LEU A 55 3.81 -5.09 2.07
N VAL A 56 4.40 -4.03 2.62
CA VAL A 56 4.03 -2.65 2.31
C VAL A 56 5.12 -2.02 1.46
N LEU A 57 4.77 -1.57 0.28
CA LEU A 57 5.66 -0.89 -0.65
C LEU A 57 5.55 0.61 -0.50
N GLN A 58 6.70 1.27 -0.21
CA GLN A 58 6.84 2.72 -0.16
C GLN A 58 7.65 3.21 -1.35
N PRO A 59 7.26 4.30 -2.04
CA PRO A 59 7.93 4.74 -3.26
C PRO A 59 9.38 5.20 -3.01
N ASN A 60 9.68 5.77 -1.86
CA ASN A 60 11.00 6.29 -1.50
C ASN A 60 11.31 6.18 -0.01
N ILE A 61 12.55 6.50 0.35
CA ILE A 61 13.07 6.40 1.72
C ILE A 61 12.46 7.43 2.68
N ASP A 62 12.14 8.63 2.22
CA ASP A 62 11.64 9.69 3.09
C ASP A 62 10.23 9.35 3.59
N LEU A 63 9.37 8.87 2.71
CA LEU A 63 8.04 8.37 3.07
C LEU A 63 8.14 7.12 3.95
N LEU A 64 9.10 6.24 3.68
CA LEU A 64 9.36 5.08 4.53
C LEU A 64 9.69 5.51 5.96
N ASN A 65 10.60 6.45 6.16
CA ASN A 65 11.01 6.94 7.48
C ASN A 65 9.84 7.56 8.24
N GLN A 66 9.03 8.39 7.58
CA GLN A 66 7.82 8.97 8.20
C GLN A 66 6.83 7.89 8.66
N ARG A 67 6.69 6.79 7.90
CA ARG A 67 5.83 5.66 8.30
C ARG A 67 6.41 4.91 9.49
N ILE A 68 7.71 4.71 9.52
CA ILE A 68 8.43 4.06 10.63
C ILE A 68 8.21 4.83 11.94
N GLU A 69 8.45 6.14 11.96
CA GLU A 69 8.21 6.99 13.14
C GLU A 69 6.78 6.82 13.69
N LYS A 70 5.79 6.76 12.78
CA LYS A 70 4.41 6.54 13.18
C LYS A 70 4.15 5.15 13.74
N LEU A 71 4.74 4.11 13.16
CA LEU A 71 4.63 2.73 13.66
C LEU A 71 5.25 2.60 15.05
N GLU A 72 6.41 3.20 15.27
CA GLU A 72 7.07 3.24 16.58
C GLU A 72 6.20 3.93 17.63
N SER A 73 5.59 5.06 17.27
CA SER A 73 4.70 5.82 18.18
C SER A 73 3.50 5.02 18.68
N ILE A 74 3.06 4.01 17.95
CA ILE A 74 1.93 3.12 18.32
C ILE A 74 2.39 1.74 18.81
N GLY A 75 3.70 1.50 18.90
CA GLY A 75 4.27 0.22 19.34
C GLY A 75 4.00 -0.95 18.37
N ALA A 76 3.90 -0.69 17.09
CA ALA A 76 3.73 -1.72 16.08
C ALA A 76 5.06 -2.45 15.83
N LYS A 77 5.01 -3.78 15.65
CA LYS A 77 6.16 -4.57 15.21
C LYS A 77 6.23 -4.56 13.69
N TYR A 78 7.42 -4.35 13.15
CA TYR A 78 7.67 -4.29 11.71
C TYR A 78 9.12 -4.62 11.39
N SER A 79 9.37 -5.05 10.16
CA SER A 79 10.69 -5.16 9.53
C SER A 79 10.85 -4.12 8.42
N VAL A 80 12.07 -3.74 8.11
CA VAL A 80 12.38 -2.83 7.00
C VAL A 80 13.33 -3.50 6.02
N TYR A 81 12.95 -3.51 4.75
CA TYR A 81 13.78 -4.00 3.65
C TYR A 81 14.03 -2.90 2.61
N SER A 82 15.08 -2.13 2.82
CA SER A 82 15.45 -1.02 1.95
C SER A 82 16.96 -0.83 1.88
N ALA A 83 17.53 -0.85 0.68
CA ALA A 83 18.94 -0.58 0.46
C ALA A 83 19.31 0.86 0.87
N SER A 84 18.44 1.83 0.58
CA SER A 84 18.65 3.24 0.95
C SER A 84 18.62 3.47 2.47
N ALA A 85 17.90 2.62 3.21
CA ALA A 85 17.91 2.63 4.68
C ALA A 85 19.04 1.78 5.28
N ASN A 86 19.82 1.08 4.46
CA ASN A 86 20.79 0.07 4.88
C ASN A 86 20.21 -1.01 5.82
N ARG A 87 18.94 -1.39 5.61
CA ARG A 87 18.21 -2.39 6.39
C ARG A 87 17.70 -3.49 5.47
N LYS A 88 17.83 -4.75 5.87
CA LYS A 88 17.40 -5.95 5.13
C LYS A 88 16.69 -6.95 6.05
N GLU A 89 15.77 -6.45 6.85
CA GLU A 89 15.04 -7.20 7.86
C GLU A 89 13.79 -7.84 7.24
N THR A 90 13.46 -9.04 7.66
CA THR A 90 12.30 -9.79 7.14
C THR A 90 11.62 -10.66 8.20
N GLU A 91 11.96 -10.47 9.48
CA GLU A 91 11.54 -11.33 10.58
C GLU A 91 10.07 -11.14 10.97
N GLU A 92 9.60 -9.89 10.94
CA GLU A 92 8.26 -9.54 11.38
C GLU A 92 7.18 -9.85 10.32
N ASN A 93 5.95 -9.97 10.77
CA ASN A 93 4.80 -10.19 9.87
C ASN A 93 4.56 -9.00 8.93
N LEU A 94 4.77 -7.78 9.40
CA LEU A 94 4.65 -6.55 8.64
C LEU A 94 6.03 -6.12 8.13
N ILE A 95 6.22 -6.13 6.81
CA ILE A 95 7.48 -5.76 6.16
C ILE A 95 7.26 -4.51 5.32
N TYR A 96 7.97 -3.44 5.64
CA TYR A 96 8.05 -2.24 4.82
C TYR A 96 9.25 -2.30 3.88
N ALA A 97 9.06 -2.02 2.61
CA ALA A 97 10.13 -2.06 1.62
C ALA A 97 10.01 -0.98 0.55
N THR A 98 11.16 -0.60 0.00
CA THR A 98 11.20 0.20 -1.23
C THR A 98 11.25 -0.74 -2.46
N PRO A 99 10.46 -0.51 -3.53
CA PRO A 99 10.36 -1.44 -4.66
C PRO A 99 11.70 -1.82 -5.29
N LYS A 100 12.62 -0.85 -5.41
CA LYS A 100 13.96 -1.07 -5.97
C LYS A 100 14.85 -1.98 -5.13
N SER A 101 14.56 -2.15 -3.84
CA SER A 101 15.35 -2.98 -2.93
C SER A 101 14.92 -4.45 -2.97
N ILE A 102 13.70 -4.73 -3.43
CA ILE A 102 13.14 -6.07 -3.40
C ILE A 102 13.72 -6.91 -4.53
N THR A 103 14.17 -8.10 -4.18
CA THR A 103 14.61 -9.12 -5.15
C THR A 103 13.70 -10.34 -5.07
N TYR A 104 13.34 -10.89 -6.21
CA TYR A 104 12.53 -12.10 -6.28
C TYR A 104 13.14 -13.26 -5.48
N LYS A 105 14.48 -13.41 -5.55
CA LYS A 105 15.21 -14.48 -4.84
C LYS A 105 14.95 -14.49 -3.33
N VAL A 106 14.89 -13.33 -2.71
CA VAL A 106 14.63 -13.20 -1.26
C VAL A 106 13.15 -13.34 -0.95
N PHE A 107 12.30 -12.63 -1.71
CA PHE A 107 10.88 -12.49 -1.35
C PHE A 107 10.02 -13.71 -1.73
N LYS A 108 10.42 -14.55 -2.68
CA LYS A 108 9.68 -15.77 -3.05
C LYS A 108 9.49 -16.77 -1.91
N ASP A 109 10.42 -16.78 -0.95
CA ASP A 109 10.45 -17.74 0.15
C ASP A 109 9.87 -17.15 1.46
N LEU A 110 9.43 -15.88 1.45
CA LEU A 110 8.94 -15.18 2.65
C LEU A 110 7.44 -15.38 2.94
N ASN A 111 6.73 -16.22 2.19
CA ASN A 111 5.27 -16.37 2.33
C ASN A 111 4.53 -15.02 2.33
N ILE A 112 4.89 -14.12 1.40
CA ILE A 112 4.17 -12.86 1.21
C ILE A 112 2.79 -13.19 0.61
N LYS A 113 1.76 -12.98 1.39
CA LYS A 113 0.38 -13.25 0.99
C LYS A 113 -0.40 -11.97 0.69
N TYR A 114 -0.08 -10.90 1.40
CA TYR A 114 -0.77 -9.64 1.33
C TYR A 114 0.16 -8.52 0.92
N VAL A 115 -0.27 -7.72 -0.03
CA VAL A 115 0.52 -6.57 -0.51
C VAL A 115 -0.30 -5.29 -0.41
N ILE A 116 0.31 -4.28 0.19
CA ILE A 116 -0.21 -2.91 0.23
C ILE A 116 0.80 -2.02 -0.48
N VAL A 117 0.34 -1.16 -1.37
CA VAL A 117 1.19 -0.17 -2.06
C VAL A 117 0.77 1.21 -1.59
N ASP A 118 1.58 1.83 -0.75
CA ASP A 118 1.34 3.20 -0.30
C ASP A 118 1.84 4.19 -1.35
N GLU A 119 1.12 5.29 -1.54
CA GLU A 119 1.29 6.27 -2.61
C GLU A 119 1.40 5.58 -3.99
N CYS A 120 0.41 4.75 -4.28
CA CYS A 120 0.44 3.83 -5.43
C CYS A 120 0.39 4.52 -6.80
N ASP A 121 -0.01 5.80 -6.88
CA ASP A 121 0.05 6.63 -8.08
C ASP A 121 1.47 6.81 -8.63
N PHE A 122 2.51 6.79 -7.77
CA PHE A 122 3.90 6.89 -8.21
C PHE A 122 4.43 5.64 -8.92
N SER A 123 3.90 4.45 -8.63
CA SER A 123 4.54 3.19 -9.00
C SER A 123 3.64 2.19 -9.73
N SER A 124 2.37 2.47 -9.92
CA SER A 124 1.38 1.53 -10.45
C SER A 124 1.20 1.54 -11.97
N LYS A 125 2.03 2.25 -12.71
CA LYS A 125 2.01 2.19 -14.19
C LYS A 125 2.20 0.75 -14.66
N PRO A 126 1.49 0.31 -15.72
CA PRO A 126 1.47 -1.10 -16.15
C PRO A 126 2.84 -1.74 -16.35
N ASP A 127 3.81 -0.99 -16.84
CA ASP A 127 5.17 -1.47 -17.14
C ASP A 127 6.19 -1.14 -16.04
N SER A 128 5.74 -0.68 -14.87
CA SER A 128 6.64 -0.37 -13.76
C SER A 128 7.33 -1.61 -13.20
N GLU A 129 8.55 -1.43 -12.68
CA GLU A 129 9.30 -2.53 -12.06
C GLU A 129 8.55 -3.14 -10.86
N MET A 130 7.78 -2.32 -10.14
CA MET A 130 6.91 -2.80 -9.07
C MET A 130 5.86 -3.78 -9.59
N VAL A 131 5.13 -3.39 -10.63
CA VAL A 131 4.07 -4.25 -11.22
C VAL A 131 4.66 -5.54 -11.76
N LYS A 132 5.81 -5.49 -12.46
CA LYS A 132 6.53 -6.68 -12.93
C LYS A 132 6.92 -7.60 -11.77
N LEU A 133 7.43 -7.04 -10.66
CA LEU A 133 7.79 -7.80 -9.47
C LEU A 133 6.57 -8.48 -8.83
N LEU A 134 5.48 -7.75 -8.63
CA LEU A 134 4.26 -8.29 -8.02
C LEU A 134 3.63 -9.40 -8.86
N ASN A 135 3.68 -9.26 -10.18
CA ASN A 135 3.26 -10.32 -11.10
C ASN A 135 4.17 -11.55 -11.00
N LYS A 136 5.49 -11.36 -10.91
CA LYS A 136 6.46 -12.46 -10.74
C LYS A 136 6.29 -13.18 -9.40
N LEU A 137 5.93 -12.48 -8.34
CA LEU A 137 5.60 -13.03 -7.03
C LEU A 137 4.20 -13.68 -7.01
N ASN A 138 3.46 -13.64 -8.10
CA ASN A 138 2.11 -14.18 -8.23
C ASN A 138 1.12 -13.60 -7.20
N ILE A 139 1.25 -12.31 -6.91
CA ILE A 139 0.37 -11.62 -5.97
C ILE A 139 -1.04 -11.53 -6.56
N LYS A 140 -1.99 -12.17 -5.89
CA LYS A 140 -3.40 -12.22 -6.34
C LYS A 140 -4.13 -10.94 -5.95
N SER A 141 -4.13 -10.59 -4.68
CA SER A 141 -4.82 -9.41 -4.15
C SER A 141 -3.83 -8.35 -3.70
N CYS A 142 -4.14 -7.10 -3.99
CA CYS A 142 -3.30 -5.96 -3.65
C CYS A 142 -4.17 -4.74 -3.34
N LEU A 143 -3.86 -4.05 -2.24
CA LEU A 143 -4.50 -2.80 -1.85
C LEU A 143 -3.56 -1.63 -2.17
N GLY A 144 -3.99 -0.73 -3.05
CA GLY A 144 -3.33 0.55 -3.27
C GLY A 144 -3.88 1.61 -2.33
N LEU A 145 -3.01 2.46 -1.80
CA LEU A 145 -3.40 3.65 -1.03
C LEU A 145 -2.83 4.88 -1.70
N THR A 146 -3.65 5.90 -1.92
CA THR A 146 -3.19 7.18 -2.49
C THR A 146 -4.14 8.32 -2.12
N ALA A 147 -3.64 9.54 -2.09
CA ALA A 147 -4.46 10.74 -2.04
C ALA A 147 -4.91 11.18 -3.44
N SER A 148 -4.21 10.73 -4.48
CA SER A 148 -4.38 11.18 -5.87
C SER A 148 -4.45 10.00 -6.83
N PRO A 149 -5.66 9.51 -7.18
CA PRO A 149 -5.82 8.31 -8.02
C PRO A 149 -5.53 8.57 -9.51
N PHE A 150 -4.68 9.54 -9.81
CA PHE A 150 -4.38 9.98 -11.17
C PHE A 150 -2.90 9.87 -11.47
N TYR A 151 -2.57 9.69 -12.73
CA TYR A 151 -1.23 9.92 -13.26
C TYR A 151 -1.27 10.67 -14.58
N LEU A 152 -0.16 11.34 -14.88
CA LEU A 152 0.03 12.04 -16.14
C LEU A 152 0.55 11.06 -17.19
N GLU A 153 -0.13 11.01 -18.33
CA GLU A 153 0.32 10.33 -19.53
C GLU A 153 0.71 11.36 -20.57
N ASN A 154 1.95 11.29 -21.04
CA ASN A 154 2.39 12.13 -22.13
C ASN A 154 1.89 11.55 -23.45
N THR A 155 1.07 12.29 -24.15
CA THR A 155 0.55 11.96 -25.49
C THR A 155 1.18 12.89 -26.53
N VAL A 156 0.96 12.61 -27.81
CA VAL A 156 1.44 13.44 -28.91
C VAL A 156 0.87 14.89 -28.82
N ASP A 157 -0.35 15.00 -28.28
CA ASP A 157 -1.06 16.28 -28.14
C ASP A 157 -0.84 16.96 -26.78
N GLY A 158 0.07 16.45 -25.93
CA GLY A 158 0.38 16.97 -24.61
C GLY A 158 0.16 16.00 -23.46
N ALA A 159 0.27 16.49 -22.22
CA ALA A 159 0.05 15.70 -21.03
C ALA A 159 -1.45 15.55 -20.71
N VAL A 160 -1.92 14.32 -20.53
CA VAL A 160 -3.32 14.01 -20.19
C VAL A 160 -3.36 13.36 -18.83
N THR A 161 -4.29 13.81 -17.97
CA THR A 161 -4.56 13.18 -16.67
C THR A 161 -5.48 11.98 -16.86
N ARG A 162 -5.07 10.82 -16.33
CA ARG A 162 -5.89 9.60 -16.39
C ARG A 162 -6.09 9.01 -15.00
N MET A 163 -7.29 8.53 -14.75
CA MET A 163 -7.58 7.74 -13.54
C MET A 163 -6.88 6.39 -13.62
N MET A 164 -6.19 6.01 -12.56
CA MET A 164 -5.35 4.80 -12.51
C MET A 164 -6.09 3.52 -12.91
N HIS A 165 -7.31 3.30 -12.42
CA HIS A 165 -8.10 2.09 -12.67
C HIS A 165 -8.76 2.05 -14.06
N LYS A 166 -8.82 3.18 -14.77
CA LYS A 166 -9.45 3.28 -16.11
C LYS A 166 -8.48 3.12 -17.27
N VAL A 167 -7.20 2.95 -16.98
CA VAL A 167 -6.21 2.78 -18.04
C VAL A 167 -6.15 1.34 -18.50
N LYS A 168 -6.00 1.13 -19.80
CA LYS A 168 -5.86 -0.20 -20.39
C LYS A 168 -4.67 -0.93 -19.78
N LYS A 169 -4.89 -2.16 -19.30
CA LYS A 169 -3.91 -2.99 -18.57
C LYS A 169 -3.45 -2.39 -17.23
N SER A 170 -4.27 -1.55 -16.60
CA SER A 170 -3.97 -1.06 -15.26
C SER A 170 -3.76 -2.22 -14.29
N PHE A 171 -2.80 -2.06 -13.37
CA PHE A 171 -2.58 -3.04 -12.30
C PHE A 171 -3.73 -3.02 -11.29
N PHE A 172 -4.19 -1.83 -10.91
CA PHE A 172 -5.39 -1.65 -10.10
C PHE A 172 -6.62 -1.54 -10.99
N THR A 173 -7.66 -2.30 -10.69
CA THR A 173 -8.83 -2.47 -11.54
C THR A 173 -10.04 -1.69 -11.06
N ASP A 174 -10.07 -1.29 -9.78
CA ASP A 174 -11.21 -0.58 -9.20
C ASP A 174 -10.80 0.27 -7.98
N ILE A 175 -11.77 1.06 -7.48
CA ILE A 175 -11.66 1.84 -6.25
C ILE A 175 -12.57 1.18 -5.21
N CYS A 176 -11.98 0.75 -4.08
CA CYS A 176 -12.73 0.08 -3.01
C CYS A 176 -13.21 1.04 -1.92
N PHE A 177 -12.54 2.18 -1.73
CA PHE A 177 -12.86 3.10 -0.64
C PHE A 177 -12.45 4.53 -1.00
N VAL A 178 -13.28 5.50 -0.60
CA VAL A 178 -12.99 6.93 -0.76
C VAL A 178 -13.38 7.65 0.52
N THR A 179 -12.46 8.42 1.09
CA THR A 179 -12.77 9.38 2.17
C THR A 179 -12.61 10.79 1.63
N GLN A 180 -13.63 11.63 1.82
CA GLN A 180 -13.57 13.05 1.48
C GLN A 180 -12.98 13.87 2.63
N ILE A 181 -12.35 14.99 2.29
CA ILE A 181 -11.76 15.91 3.31
C ILE A 181 -12.85 16.47 4.23
N SER A 182 -14.06 16.71 3.73
CA SER A 182 -15.21 17.14 4.52
C SER A 182 -15.53 16.19 5.69
N GLU A 183 -15.45 14.87 5.46
CA GLU A 183 -15.67 13.86 6.50
C GLU A 183 -14.61 13.91 7.62
N LEU A 184 -13.42 14.42 7.33
CA LEU A 184 -12.36 14.60 8.33
C LEU A 184 -12.57 15.83 9.22
N VAL A 185 -13.21 16.87 8.69
CA VAL A 185 -13.51 18.10 9.43
C VAL A 185 -14.68 17.88 10.38
N ASP A 186 -15.69 17.11 9.96
CA ASP A 186 -16.89 16.85 10.75
C ASP A 186 -16.66 15.83 11.89
N ASN A 187 -15.60 15.03 11.82
CA ASN A 187 -15.27 13.98 12.79
C ASN A 187 -13.95 14.25 13.57
N GLY A 188 -13.41 15.46 13.49
CA GLY A 188 -12.09 15.90 13.95
C GLY A 188 -11.87 16.24 15.41
#